data_4aab39cced4232afe13b2c08f9010e78
#
_entry.id   4aab39cced4232afe13b2c08f9010e78
#
_cell.length_a   1.000
_cell.length_b   1.000
_cell.length_c   1.000
_cell.angle_alpha   90.00
_cell.angle_beta   90.00
_cell.angle_gamma   90.00
#
_symmetry.space_group_name_H-M   'P 1'
#
loop_
_entity.id
_entity.type
_entity.pdbx_description
1 polymer ?
#
loop_
_entity_poly.entity_id
_entity_poly.type
_entity_poly.pdbx_seq_one_letter_code
_entity_poly.pdbx_strand_id
1 'polypeptide(L)'
;MKILSSGDRFRALLKEANIRSADFAKLYGVKSQHVNNWFNRGIPPGRIHSIASLLTVSPEWLAHGEGPQTPLGLGPGTTYEAAENDGVYSVLEPTDIELPFYKEAPIAPGETKTHIVEIPDQSIRLPRSHLETLEINPSDAICLTMVGDSMAERIEDGSTLAIDRGLTQIVDGQIYALEHDGMLRIKYLHRIPGNRLRLRSHNSAAYPDEVFSAEQIEAQKIRVIGWVFWWSTLNKQRPPVCD
;
A
#
# COMPACT_ATOMS: atom_id res chain seq x y z
N MET A 1 -29.97 30.55 17.39
CA MET A 1 -28.92 30.27 16.43
C MET A 1 -29.29 28.96 15.72
N LYS A 2 -29.53 29.00 14.41
CA LYS A 2 -29.96 27.78 13.66
C LYS A 2 -28.75 26.85 13.55
N ILE A 3 -28.84 25.66 14.13
CA ILE A 3 -27.80 24.63 13.97
C ILE A 3 -27.79 24.23 12.49
N LEU A 4 -26.73 24.56 11.77
CA LEU A 4 -26.56 24.21 10.36
C LEU A 4 -26.36 22.68 10.23
N SER A 5 -27.16 22.05 9.39
CA SER A 5 -26.97 20.61 9.07
C SER A 5 -25.73 20.39 8.20
N SER A 6 -25.24 19.13 8.10
CA SER A 6 -24.18 18.79 7.16
C SER A 6 -24.52 19.17 5.72
N GLY A 7 -25.80 19.10 5.34
CA GLY A 7 -26.30 19.53 4.03
C GLY A 7 -26.24 21.06 3.83
N ASP A 8 -26.49 21.85 4.88
CA ASP A 8 -26.38 23.31 4.81
C ASP A 8 -24.92 23.75 4.67
N ARG A 9 -24.01 23.12 5.42
CA ARG A 9 -22.56 23.36 5.31
C ARG A 9 -22.04 22.97 3.93
N PHE A 10 -22.45 21.83 3.42
CA PHE A 10 -22.08 21.38 2.09
C PHE A 10 -22.57 22.34 0.99
N ARG A 11 -23.80 22.81 1.09
CA ARG A 11 -24.35 23.80 0.16
C ARG A 11 -23.56 25.12 0.20
N ALA A 12 -23.18 25.58 1.39
CA ALA A 12 -22.36 26.77 1.58
C ALA A 12 -20.98 26.63 0.92
N LEU A 13 -20.30 25.49 1.12
CA LEU A 13 -19.01 25.19 0.49
C LEU A 13 -19.07 25.20 -1.03
N LEU A 14 -20.06 24.54 -1.63
CA LEU A 14 -20.20 24.54 -3.09
C LEU A 14 -20.45 25.94 -3.64
N LYS A 15 -21.20 26.76 -2.90
CA LYS A 15 -21.45 28.16 -3.28
C LYS A 15 -20.18 28.99 -3.17
N GLU A 16 -19.39 28.84 -2.12
CA GLU A 16 -18.10 29.53 -1.89
C GLU A 16 -17.08 29.15 -2.97
N ALA A 17 -17.01 27.86 -3.32
CA ALA A 17 -16.16 27.35 -4.39
C ALA A 17 -16.68 27.65 -5.81
N ASN A 18 -17.86 28.31 -5.94
CA ASN A 18 -18.54 28.57 -7.21
C ASN A 18 -18.82 27.31 -8.06
N ILE A 19 -19.08 26.16 -7.39
CA ILE A 19 -19.37 24.87 -8.00
C ILE A 19 -20.88 24.63 -8.01
N ARG A 20 -21.47 24.42 -9.18
CA ARG A 20 -22.89 24.07 -9.29
C ARG A 20 -23.13 22.61 -8.84
N SER A 21 -24.28 22.35 -8.23
CA SER A 21 -24.64 20.97 -7.79
C SER A 21 -24.58 19.93 -8.89
N ALA A 22 -24.85 20.30 -10.13
CA ALA A 22 -24.76 19.41 -11.29
C ALA A 22 -23.31 19.08 -11.67
N ASP A 23 -22.41 20.05 -11.55
CA ASP A 23 -20.99 19.88 -11.86
C ASP A 23 -20.32 19.03 -10.76
N PHE A 24 -20.67 19.27 -9.50
CA PHE A 24 -20.26 18.43 -8.38
C PHE A 24 -20.76 16.99 -8.53
N ALA A 25 -22.03 16.82 -8.91
CA ALA A 25 -22.59 15.48 -9.12
C ALA A 25 -21.84 14.70 -10.19
N LYS A 26 -21.47 15.37 -11.28
CA LYS A 26 -20.65 14.78 -12.36
C LYS A 26 -19.24 14.42 -11.88
N LEU A 27 -18.59 15.31 -11.13
CA LEU A 27 -17.26 15.08 -10.55
C LEU A 27 -17.26 13.91 -9.56
N TYR A 28 -18.28 13.85 -8.70
CA TYR A 28 -18.41 12.83 -7.65
C TYR A 28 -19.02 11.50 -8.16
N GLY A 29 -19.43 11.42 -9.42
CA GLY A 29 -19.99 10.21 -10.02
C GLY A 29 -21.41 9.84 -9.55
N VAL A 30 -22.26 10.83 -9.21
CA VAL A 30 -23.63 10.60 -8.74
C VAL A 30 -24.64 11.40 -9.57
N LYS A 31 -25.93 11.05 -9.44
CA LYS A 31 -27.00 11.85 -10.06
C LYS A 31 -27.20 13.18 -9.29
N SER A 32 -27.46 14.28 -9.99
CA SER A 32 -27.71 15.60 -9.39
C SER A 32 -28.83 15.58 -8.34
N GLN A 33 -29.80 14.69 -8.49
CA GLN A 33 -30.86 14.49 -7.50
C GLN A 33 -30.32 14.03 -6.14
N HIS A 34 -29.27 13.22 -6.11
CA HIS A 34 -28.63 12.80 -4.84
C HIS A 34 -28.01 13.99 -4.12
N VAL A 35 -27.30 14.85 -4.84
CA VAL A 35 -26.70 16.08 -4.27
C VAL A 35 -27.78 17.00 -3.70
N ASN A 36 -28.90 17.19 -4.41
CA ASN A 36 -30.03 17.97 -3.92
C ASN A 36 -30.71 17.36 -2.68
N ASN A 37 -30.76 16.01 -2.61
CA ASN A 37 -31.25 15.33 -1.43
C ASN A 37 -30.32 15.54 -0.23
N TRP A 38 -29.01 15.56 -0.45
CA TRP A 38 -28.03 15.82 0.62
C TRP A 38 -28.14 17.25 1.17
N PHE A 39 -28.46 18.22 0.34
CA PHE A 39 -28.72 19.60 0.83
C PHE A 39 -29.92 19.67 1.80
N ASN A 40 -30.92 18.82 1.61
CA ASN A 40 -32.16 18.88 2.38
C ASN A 40 -32.18 17.93 3.59
N ARG A 41 -31.52 16.76 3.46
CA ARG A 41 -31.55 15.68 4.45
C ARG A 41 -30.23 15.47 5.17
N GLY A 42 -29.17 16.19 4.77
CA GLY A 42 -27.79 15.94 5.21
C GLY A 42 -27.09 14.94 4.33
N ILE A 43 -25.75 14.96 4.42
CA ILE A 43 -24.87 14.02 3.74
C ILE A 43 -24.96 12.65 4.47
N PRO A 44 -25.09 11.51 3.74
CA PRO A 44 -25.02 10.20 4.36
C PRO A 44 -23.68 9.99 5.10
N PRO A 45 -23.67 9.39 6.30
CA PRO A 45 -22.44 9.22 7.09
C PRO A 45 -21.29 8.57 6.32
N GLY A 46 -21.56 7.53 5.53
CA GLY A 46 -20.57 6.83 4.73
C GLY A 46 -19.99 7.64 3.55
N ARG A 47 -20.46 8.88 3.32
CA ARG A 47 -19.97 9.75 2.25
C ARG A 47 -19.36 11.05 2.76
N ILE A 48 -19.42 11.30 4.06
CA ILE A 48 -18.90 12.54 4.67
C ILE A 48 -17.41 12.68 4.42
N HIS A 49 -16.62 11.62 4.67
CA HIS A 49 -15.17 11.64 4.50
C HIS A 49 -14.77 11.92 3.05
N SER A 50 -15.34 11.21 2.08
CA SER A 50 -15.02 11.39 0.66
C SER A 50 -15.41 12.77 0.12
N ILE A 51 -16.53 13.32 0.59
CA ILE A 51 -16.96 14.69 0.20
C ILE A 51 -16.09 15.74 0.89
N ALA A 52 -15.75 15.56 2.16
CA ALA A 52 -14.88 16.44 2.91
C ALA A 52 -13.48 16.52 2.28
N SER A 53 -12.91 15.38 1.92
CA SER A 53 -11.63 15.29 1.22
C SER A 53 -11.66 16.02 -0.12
N LEU A 54 -12.69 15.79 -0.95
CA LEU A 54 -12.83 16.44 -2.26
C LEU A 54 -12.96 17.98 -2.14
N LEU A 55 -13.53 18.49 -1.04
CA LEU A 55 -13.72 19.91 -0.79
C LEU A 55 -12.64 20.52 0.13
N THR A 56 -11.62 19.73 0.51
CA THR A 56 -10.49 20.15 1.36
C THR A 56 -10.95 20.72 2.71
N VAL A 57 -11.95 20.08 3.34
CA VAL A 57 -12.49 20.46 4.64
C VAL A 57 -12.41 19.32 5.64
N SER A 58 -12.47 19.64 6.93
CA SER A 58 -12.52 18.64 7.99
C SER A 58 -13.82 17.80 7.91
N PRO A 59 -13.75 16.46 7.94
CA PRO A 59 -14.94 15.61 8.00
C PRO A 59 -15.80 15.87 9.23
N GLU A 60 -15.19 16.14 10.39
CA GLU A 60 -15.89 16.45 11.64
C GLU A 60 -16.61 17.79 11.54
N TRP A 61 -15.96 18.81 10.97
CA TRP A 61 -16.60 20.08 10.71
C TRP A 61 -17.75 19.92 9.70
N LEU A 62 -17.58 19.15 8.63
CA LEU A 62 -18.63 18.92 7.64
C LEU A 62 -19.82 18.16 8.24
N ALA A 63 -19.57 17.16 9.09
CA ALA A 63 -20.59 16.33 9.73
C ALA A 63 -21.34 17.07 10.85
N HIS A 64 -20.60 17.70 11.76
CA HIS A 64 -21.13 18.20 13.03
C HIS A 64 -20.98 19.72 13.21
N GLY A 65 -20.11 20.38 12.44
CA GLY A 65 -19.76 21.79 12.60
C GLY A 65 -18.78 22.04 13.74
N GLU A 66 -18.12 20.98 14.21
CA GLU A 66 -17.15 21.02 15.29
C GLU A 66 -15.71 21.07 14.75
N GLY A 67 -14.83 21.82 15.42
CA GLY A 67 -13.46 22.01 14.99
C GLY A 67 -13.27 23.02 13.84
N PRO A 68 -12.02 23.17 13.35
CA PRO A 68 -11.71 24.07 12.25
C PRO A 68 -12.28 23.55 10.93
N GLN A 69 -12.77 24.44 10.07
CA GLN A 69 -13.30 24.11 8.76
C GLN A 69 -12.22 23.49 7.85
N THR A 70 -10.99 24.03 7.90
CA THR A 70 -9.83 23.55 7.15
C THR A 70 -8.98 22.69 8.08
N PRO A 71 -8.44 21.53 7.63
CA PRO A 71 -7.49 20.77 8.42
C PRO A 71 -6.31 21.62 8.84
N LEU A 72 -5.84 21.48 10.09
CA LEU A 72 -4.71 22.23 10.65
C LEU A 72 -3.47 22.05 9.74
N GLY A 73 -3.09 23.13 9.05
CA GLY A 73 -1.93 23.18 8.16
C GLY A 73 -2.12 23.91 6.83
N LEU A 74 -3.36 24.21 6.43
CA LEU A 74 -3.64 24.94 5.18
C LEU A 74 -4.35 26.26 5.49
N GLY A 75 -3.58 27.30 5.83
CA GLY A 75 -4.08 28.67 5.90
C GLY A 75 -4.24 29.29 4.50
N PRO A 76 -5.18 30.26 4.29
CA PRO A 76 -5.25 31.01 3.04
C PRO A 76 -4.00 31.88 2.92
N GLY A 77 -3.09 31.54 2.02
CA GLY A 77 -1.88 32.31 1.75
C GLY A 77 -0.59 31.53 1.56
N THR A 78 -0.61 30.20 1.58
CA THR A 78 0.57 29.42 1.24
C THR A 78 0.71 29.37 -0.28
N THR A 79 1.48 30.29 -0.83
CA THR A 79 2.00 30.22 -2.21
C THR A 79 2.93 29.03 -2.30
N TYR A 80 2.54 28.05 -3.10
CA TYR A 80 3.43 26.97 -3.50
C TYR A 80 4.45 27.56 -4.49
N GLU A 81 5.72 27.65 -4.08
CA GLU A 81 6.79 27.70 -5.06
C GLU A 81 6.80 26.34 -5.75
N ALA A 82 6.41 26.34 -7.03
CA ALA A 82 6.49 25.17 -7.88
C ALA A 82 7.98 24.82 -8.05
N ALA A 83 8.46 23.88 -7.23
CA ALA A 83 9.62 23.13 -7.61
C ALA A 83 9.21 22.22 -8.77
N GLU A 84 9.69 22.52 -9.96
CA GLU A 84 9.60 21.66 -11.13
C GLU A 84 10.28 20.33 -10.84
N ASN A 85 9.52 19.38 -10.36
CA ASN A 85 9.87 17.97 -10.41
C ASN A 85 8.57 17.20 -10.70
N ASP A 86 8.57 16.47 -11.81
CA ASP A 86 7.51 15.58 -12.27
C ASP A 86 7.21 14.46 -11.25
N GLY A 87 6.63 14.81 -10.12
CA GLY A 87 6.13 13.88 -9.12
C GLY A 87 4.62 14.03 -9.03
N VAL A 88 3.90 13.01 -9.42
CA VAL A 88 2.48 12.85 -9.10
C VAL A 88 2.34 12.90 -7.58
N TYR A 89 1.99 14.07 -7.04
CA TYR A 89 1.64 14.22 -5.62
C TYR A 89 0.31 13.51 -5.38
N SER A 90 0.34 12.25 -4.99
CA SER A 90 -0.81 11.66 -4.35
C SER A 90 -0.93 12.30 -2.97
N VAL A 91 -2.00 13.06 -2.75
CA VAL A 91 -2.38 13.52 -1.41
C VAL A 91 -2.43 12.29 -0.53
N LEU A 92 -1.67 12.28 0.59
CA LEU A 92 -1.79 11.24 1.61
C LEU A 92 -3.25 11.20 2.06
N GLU A 93 -3.99 10.21 1.57
CA GLU A 93 -5.25 9.87 2.20
C GLU A 93 -4.90 9.49 3.66
N PRO A 94 -5.64 9.99 4.66
CA PRO A 94 -5.38 9.62 6.06
C PRO A 94 -5.52 8.12 6.32
N THR A 95 -5.88 7.36 5.31
CA THR A 95 -6.06 5.92 5.26
C THR A 95 -4.85 5.16 4.71
N ASP A 96 -3.83 5.85 4.17
CA ASP A 96 -2.64 5.19 3.64
C ASP A 96 -1.55 5.02 4.71
N ILE A 97 -0.81 3.93 4.58
CA ILE A 97 0.37 3.62 5.40
C ILE A 97 1.59 3.62 4.50
N GLU A 98 2.65 4.27 4.94
CA GLU A 98 3.97 4.16 4.32
C GLU A 98 4.71 2.96 4.89
N LEU A 99 5.10 2.04 4.02
CA LEU A 99 5.92 0.89 4.35
C LEU A 99 7.36 1.15 3.92
N PRO A 100 8.35 0.98 4.82
CA PRO A 100 9.75 1.21 4.49
C PRO A 100 10.22 0.21 3.45
N PHE A 101 11.11 0.68 2.57
CA PHE A 101 11.65 -0.11 1.48
C PHE A 101 13.01 -0.66 1.85
N TYR A 102 13.22 -1.97 1.65
CA TYR A 102 14.46 -2.68 1.92
C TYR A 102 15.05 -3.24 0.63
N LYS A 103 16.34 -3.40 0.59
CA LYS A 103 17.06 -4.09 -0.47
C LYS A 103 18.05 -5.09 0.09
N GLU A 104 18.40 -6.04 -0.73
CA GLU A 104 19.53 -6.93 -0.48
C GLU A 104 20.85 -6.16 -0.71
N ALA A 105 21.74 -6.21 0.25
CA ALA A 105 23.05 -5.58 0.17
C ALA A 105 24.14 -6.53 0.68
N PRO A 106 25.35 -6.54 0.09
CA PRO A 106 26.47 -7.32 0.62
C PRO A 106 26.78 -6.94 2.06
N ILE A 107 27.12 -7.92 2.90
CA ILE A 107 27.54 -7.67 4.30
C ILE A 107 28.86 -6.90 4.34
N ALA A 108 29.77 -7.25 3.40
CA ALA A 108 31.02 -6.48 3.21
C ALA A 108 31.38 -6.42 1.71
N PRO A 109 32.15 -5.42 1.28
CA PRO A 109 32.59 -5.32 -0.10
C PRO A 109 33.32 -6.59 -0.57
N GLY A 110 32.78 -7.26 -1.62
CA GLY A 110 33.32 -8.50 -2.19
C GLY A 110 32.83 -9.79 -1.55
N GLU A 111 32.00 -9.74 -0.52
CA GLU A 111 31.31 -10.92 0.02
C GLU A 111 30.10 -11.32 -0.82
N THR A 112 29.86 -12.63 -0.93
CA THR A 112 28.67 -13.20 -1.58
C THR A 112 27.46 -13.23 -0.66
N LYS A 113 27.69 -13.07 0.65
CA LYS A 113 26.61 -13.03 1.66
C LYS A 113 25.97 -11.65 1.69
N THR A 114 24.67 -11.63 1.75
CA THR A 114 23.85 -10.42 1.75
C THR A 114 23.00 -10.34 3.01
N HIS A 115 22.48 -9.18 3.28
CA HIS A 115 21.46 -8.92 4.28
C HIS A 115 20.50 -7.87 3.75
N ILE A 116 19.31 -7.80 4.31
CA ILE A 116 18.34 -6.76 3.95
C ILE A 116 18.66 -5.49 4.74
N VAL A 117 18.78 -4.37 4.02
CA VAL A 117 18.97 -3.03 4.60
C VAL A 117 17.87 -2.11 4.14
N GLU A 118 17.42 -1.25 5.03
CA GLU A 118 16.46 -0.21 4.70
C GLU A 118 17.10 0.80 3.73
N ILE A 119 16.33 1.22 2.74
CA ILE A 119 16.75 2.30 1.84
C ILE A 119 16.15 3.59 2.41
N PRO A 120 16.99 4.52 2.91
CA PRO A 120 16.49 5.79 3.40
C PRO A 120 15.67 6.52 2.34
N ASP A 121 14.61 7.20 2.77
CA ASP A 121 13.74 8.03 1.94
C ASP A 121 12.98 7.28 0.81
N GLN A 122 12.96 5.96 0.86
CA GLN A 122 12.10 5.15 -0.02
C GLN A 122 11.03 4.43 0.79
N SER A 123 9.77 4.61 0.36
CA SER A 123 8.61 3.94 0.93
C SER A 123 7.59 3.61 -0.15
N ILE A 124 6.73 2.67 0.15
CA ILE A 124 5.55 2.36 -0.66
C ILE A 124 4.32 2.68 0.17
N ARG A 125 3.35 3.35 -0.44
CA ARG A 125 2.07 3.64 0.19
C ARG A 125 1.06 2.57 -0.16
N LEU A 126 0.48 1.97 0.86
CA LEU A 126 -0.63 1.04 0.74
C LEU A 126 -1.83 1.52 1.55
N PRO A 127 -3.06 1.27 1.08
CA PRO A 127 -4.25 1.53 1.88
C PRO A 127 -4.17 0.81 3.23
N ARG A 128 -4.41 1.53 4.32
CA ARG A 128 -4.45 0.99 5.68
C ARG A 128 -5.39 -0.20 5.79
N SER A 129 -6.51 -0.16 5.07
CA SER A 129 -7.50 -1.24 5.02
C SER A 129 -6.93 -2.58 4.55
N HIS A 130 -5.86 -2.60 3.74
CA HIS A 130 -5.21 -3.85 3.33
C HIS A 130 -4.54 -4.54 4.52
N LEU A 131 -3.87 -3.77 5.39
CA LEU A 131 -3.20 -4.31 6.57
C LEU A 131 -4.23 -4.70 7.64
N GLU A 132 -5.26 -3.86 7.84
CA GLU A 132 -6.34 -4.12 8.82
C GLU A 132 -7.13 -5.38 8.47
N THR A 133 -7.47 -5.59 7.19
CA THR A 133 -8.18 -6.80 6.72
C THR A 133 -7.38 -8.07 6.98
N LEU A 134 -6.06 -7.98 6.94
CA LEU A 134 -5.13 -9.10 7.14
C LEU A 134 -4.58 -9.17 8.57
N GLU A 135 -5.05 -8.29 9.47
CA GLU A 135 -4.59 -8.17 10.86
C GLU A 135 -3.08 -7.96 10.99
N ILE A 136 -2.47 -7.25 10.01
CA ILE A 136 -1.02 -6.98 9.97
C ILE A 136 -0.71 -5.72 10.76
N ASN A 137 0.25 -5.83 11.69
CA ASN A 137 0.78 -4.67 12.38
C ASN A 137 1.66 -3.84 11.41
N PRO A 138 1.37 -2.55 11.18
CA PRO A 138 2.15 -1.71 10.28
C PRO A 138 3.66 -1.66 10.58
N SER A 139 4.06 -1.78 11.85
CA SER A 139 5.48 -1.80 12.24
C SER A 139 6.24 -3.05 11.77
N ASP A 140 5.51 -4.12 11.46
CA ASP A 140 6.08 -5.38 10.99
C ASP A 140 6.07 -5.50 9.47
N ALA A 141 5.36 -4.59 8.78
CA ALA A 141 5.25 -4.59 7.34
C ALA A 141 6.42 -3.83 6.69
N ILE A 142 7.07 -4.47 5.71
CA ILE A 142 8.16 -3.90 4.91
C ILE A 142 7.95 -4.18 3.43
N CYS A 143 8.65 -3.42 2.58
CA CYS A 143 8.67 -3.66 1.14
C CYS A 143 10.06 -4.13 0.68
N LEU A 144 10.06 -5.00 -0.34
CA LEU A 144 11.25 -5.52 -1.02
C LEU A 144 11.02 -5.55 -2.54
N THR A 145 12.11 -5.59 -3.31
CA THR A 145 12.05 -5.89 -4.75
C THR A 145 12.28 -7.38 -4.99
N MET A 146 11.43 -8.00 -5.82
CA MET A 146 11.68 -9.33 -6.35
C MET A 146 12.87 -9.31 -7.31
N VAL A 147 13.83 -10.21 -7.13
CA VAL A 147 14.98 -10.38 -8.02
C VAL A 147 14.96 -11.79 -8.57
N GLY A 148 15.08 -11.91 -9.90
CA GLY A 148 15.08 -13.16 -10.61
C GLY A 148 13.69 -13.68 -10.99
N ASP A 149 13.66 -14.78 -11.73
CA ASP A 149 12.50 -15.35 -12.39
C ASP A 149 11.93 -16.61 -11.73
N SER A 150 12.41 -16.95 -10.53
CA SER A 150 11.98 -18.18 -9.84
C SER A 150 10.48 -18.18 -9.47
N MET A 151 9.86 -17.01 -9.42
CA MET A 151 8.42 -16.83 -9.15
C MET A 151 7.67 -16.31 -10.38
N ALA A 152 8.30 -16.26 -11.56
CA ALA A 152 7.72 -15.77 -12.81
C ALA A 152 6.36 -16.42 -13.12
N GLU A 153 5.51 -15.70 -13.85
CA GLU A 153 4.08 -15.92 -14.08
C GLU A 153 3.19 -15.61 -12.86
N ARG A 154 3.73 -15.62 -11.64
CA ARG A 154 3.03 -15.21 -10.43
C ARG A 154 3.54 -13.89 -9.91
N ILE A 155 4.86 -13.76 -9.82
CA ILE A 155 5.57 -12.55 -9.39
C ILE A 155 6.76 -12.39 -10.33
N GLU A 156 6.72 -11.35 -11.14
CA GLU A 156 7.75 -11.07 -12.14
C GLU A 156 8.99 -10.42 -11.52
N ASP A 157 10.12 -10.56 -12.20
CA ASP A 157 11.35 -9.87 -11.84
C ASP A 157 11.15 -8.34 -11.74
N GLY A 158 11.65 -7.75 -10.68
CA GLY A 158 11.50 -6.32 -10.37
C GLY A 158 10.13 -5.93 -9.83
N SER A 159 9.25 -6.89 -9.52
CA SER A 159 8.01 -6.60 -8.77
C SER A 159 8.32 -6.09 -7.37
N THR A 160 7.49 -5.18 -6.89
CA THR A 160 7.51 -4.77 -5.48
C THR A 160 6.69 -5.73 -4.65
N LEU A 161 7.24 -6.18 -3.52
CA LEU A 161 6.61 -7.09 -2.57
C LEU A 161 6.36 -6.36 -1.26
N ALA A 162 5.23 -6.62 -0.60
CA ALA A 162 5.02 -6.27 0.79
C ALA A 162 4.99 -7.53 1.65
N ILE A 163 5.71 -7.49 2.76
CA ILE A 163 6.04 -8.64 3.62
C ILE A 163 5.65 -8.31 5.05
N ASP A 164 4.91 -9.21 5.67
CA ASP A 164 4.61 -9.19 7.11
C ASP A 164 5.67 -10.00 7.86
N ARG A 165 6.55 -9.32 8.58
CA ARG A 165 7.58 -9.93 9.44
C ARG A 165 7.01 -10.49 10.75
N GLY A 166 5.79 -10.11 11.11
CA GLY A 166 5.09 -10.66 12.27
C GLY A 166 4.64 -12.11 12.05
N LEU A 167 4.40 -12.51 10.78
CA LEU A 167 3.97 -13.87 10.44
C LEU A 167 5.13 -14.69 9.87
N THR A 168 5.92 -15.29 10.75
CA THR A 168 7.02 -16.23 10.41
C THR A 168 6.62 -17.70 10.54
N GLN A 169 5.46 -17.97 11.15
CA GLN A 169 4.90 -19.31 11.22
C GLN A 169 4.43 -19.76 9.82
N ILE A 170 4.92 -20.90 9.38
CA ILE A 170 4.64 -21.39 8.01
C ILE A 170 3.20 -21.90 7.92
N VAL A 171 2.45 -21.33 7.00
CA VAL A 171 1.18 -21.83 6.49
C VAL A 171 1.48 -22.47 5.12
N ASP A 172 1.20 -23.77 5.00
CA ASP A 172 1.60 -24.54 3.82
C ASP A 172 0.98 -23.96 2.53
N GLY A 173 1.82 -23.79 1.52
CA GLY A 173 1.42 -23.26 0.23
C GLY A 173 1.37 -21.74 0.13
N GLN A 174 1.69 -21.01 1.20
CA GLN A 174 1.82 -19.57 1.14
C GLN A 174 3.23 -19.15 0.70
N ILE A 175 3.34 -17.91 0.20
CA ILE A 175 4.61 -17.33 -0.28
C ILE A 175 5.29 -16.59 0.88
N TYR A 176 6.57 -16.89 1.08
CA TYR A 176 7.39 -16.26 2.11
C TYR A 176 8.68 -15.69 1.54
N ALA A 177 9.14 -14.61 2.15
CA ALA A 177 10.51 -14.19 2.07
C ALA A 177 11.33 -14.96 3.10
N LEU A 178 12.48 -15.48 2.70
CA LEU A 178 13.39 -16.21 3.58
C LEU A 178 14.84 -15.83 3.28
N GLU A 179 15.67 -15.92 4.30
CA GLU A 179 17.12 -15.90 4.20
C GLU A 179 17.61 -17.34 4.06
N HIS A 180 18.53 -17.58 3.12
CA HIS A 180 19.17 -18.86 2.92
C HIS A 180 20.66 -18.64 2.70
N ASP A 181 21.47 -18.99 3.68
CA ASP A 181 22.94 -18.75 3.74
C ASP A 181 23.34 -17.31 3.35
N GLY A 182 22.53 -16.35 3.82
CA GLY A 182 22.74 -14.90 3.58
C GLY A 182 22.19 -14.40 2.25
N MET A 183 21.39 -15.15 1.53
CA MET A 183 20.69 -14.71 0.32
C MET A 183 19.19 -14.61 0.58
N LEU A 184 18.57 -13.56 0.05
CA LEU A 184 17.13 -13.40 0.06
C LEU A 184 16.49 -14.30 -1.00
N ARG A 185 15.47 -15.08 -0.61
CA ARG A 185 14.71 -15.93 -1.54
C ARG A 185 13.21 -15.74 -1.29
N ILE A 186 12.44 -15.79 -2.37
CA ILE A 186 10.97 -15.77 -2.32
C ILE A 186 10.48 -17.12 -2.84
N LYS A 187 9.74 -17.87 -2.00
CA LYS A 187 9.29 -19.23 -2.31
C LYS A 187 7.95 -19.56 -1.66
N TYR A 188 7.22 -20.49 -2.23
CA TYR A 188 6.18 -21.22 -1.50
C TYR A 188 6.84 -22.11 -0.47
N LEU A 189 6.33 -22.11 0.76
CA LEU A 189 6.81 -22.97 1.82
C LEU A 189 5.78 -24.05 2.13
N HIS A 190 6.28 -25.28 2.36
CA HIS A 190 5.47 -26.42 2.79
C HIS A 190 6.21 -27.22 3.85
N ARG A 191 5.54 -27.46 4.97
CA ARG A 191 6.03 -28.40 5.99
C ARG A 191 5.81 -29.83 5.51
N ILE A 192 6.80 -30.66 5.67
CA ILE A 192 6.75 -32.08 5.31
C ILE A 192 6.97 -32.94 6.57
N PRO A 193 6.32 -34.12 6.71
CA PRO A 193 6.56 -35.00 7.83
C PRO A 193 8.04 -35.27 8.08
N GLY A 194 8.44 -35.39 9.35
CA GLY A 194 9.84 -35.56 9.77
C GLY A 194 10.57 -34.24 9.94
N ASN A 195 9.86 -33.17 10.27
CA ASN A 195 10.42 -31.82 10.53
C ASN A 195 11.24 -31.30 9.33
N ARG A 196 10.73 -31.52 8.13
CA ARG A 196 11.36 -31.09 6.86
C ARG A 196 10.60 -29.92 6.26
N LEU A 197 11.32 -29.07 5.54
CA LEU A 197 10.79 -27.92 4.83
C LEU A 197 11.00 -28.09 3.32
N ARG A 198 9.92 -27.92 2.55
CA ARG A 198 9.99 -27.83 1.08
C ARG A 198 9.89 -26.36 0.67
N LEU A 199 10.84 -25.93 -0.13
CA LEU A 199 10.84 -24.67 -0.85
C LEU A 199 10.44 -24.94 -2.30
N ARG A 200 9.37 -24.33 -2.75
CA ARG A 200 8.85 -24.48 -4.11
C ARG A 200 8.86 -23.14 -4.84
N SER A 201 9.37 -23.14 -6.07
CA SER A 201 9.28 -22.01 -7.00
C SER A 201 7.97 -22.06 -7.77
N HIS A 202 7.44 -20.89 -8.21
CA HIS A 202 6.32 -20.88 -9.15
C HIS A 202 6.79 -21.40 -10.51
N ASN A 203 7.92 -20.89 -11.00
CA ASN A 203 8.63 -21.41 -12.19
C ASN A 203 9.34 -22.74 -11.85
N SER A 204 8.55 -23.78 -11.58
CA SER A 204 9.06 -25.09 -11.15
C SER A 204 9.79 -25.85 -12.27
N ALA A 205 9.57 -25.47 -13.53
CA ALA A 205 10.26 -26.06 -14.67
C ALA A 205 11.76 -25.74 -14.69
N ALA A 206 12.09 -24.47 -14.37
CA ALA A 206 13.48 -23.99 -14.26
C ALA A 206 14.08 -24.19 -12.86
N TYR A 207 13.23 -24.20 -11.83
CA TYR A 207 13.63 -24.25 -10.42
C TYR A 207 12.89 -25.37 -9.68
N PRO A 208 13.43 -26.60 -9.67
CA PRO A 208 12.84 -27.75 -8.99
C PRO A 208 12.63 -27.52 -7.50
N ASP A 209 11.68 -28.26 -6.89
CA ASP A 209 11.46 -28.26 -5.47
C ASP A 209 12.71 -28.66 -4.70
N GLU A 210 13.03 -27.91 -3.64
CA GLU A 210 14.11 -28.17 -2.72
C GLU A 210 13.52 -28.64 -1.38
N VAL A 211 14.09 -29.69 -0.80
CA VAL A 211 13.64 -30.23 0.50
C VAL A 211 14.81 -30.27 1.46
N PHE A 212 14.62 -29.67 2.63
CA PHE A 212 15.63 -29.51 3.68
C PHE A 212 15.18 -30.25 4.94
N SER A 213 16.11 -31.02 5.55
CA SER A 213 15.91 -31.53 6.92
C SER A 213 16.13 -30.44 7.97
N ALA A 214 15.76 -30.72 9.22
CA ALA A 214 16.00 -29.78 10.32
C ALA A 214 17.47 -29.38 10.45
N GLU A 215 18.37 -30.38 10.31
CA GLU A 215 19.82 -30.17 10.40
C GLU A 215 20.32 -29.30 9.23
N GLN A 216 19.77 -29.49 8.03
CA GLN A 216 20.13 -28.69 6.85
C GLN A 216 19.60 -27.25 6.98
N ILE A 217 18.40 -27.06 7.54
CA ILE A 217 17.83 -25.73 7.78
C ILE A 217 18.75 -24.93 8.72
N GLU A 218 19.24 -25.57 9.78
CA GLU A 218 20.15 -24.93 10.73
C GLU A 218 21.53 -24.68 10.11
N ALA A 219 22.12 -25.69 9.44
CA ALA A 219 23.45 -25.60 8.83
C ALA A 219 23.52 -24.54 7.73
N GLN A 220 22.47 -24.42 6.91
CA GLN A 220 22.37 -23.45 5.80
C GLN A 220 21.68 -22.14 6.24
N LYS A 221 21.43 -21.97 7.52
CA LYS A 221 20.83 -20.74 8.09
C LYS A 221 19.56 -20.32 7.38
N ILE A 222 18.68 -21.27 7.04
CA ILE A 222 17.40 -20.96 6.42
C ILE A 222 16.48 -20.36 7.48
N ARG A 223 16.10 -19.10 7.30
CA ARG A 223 15.22 -18.37 8.22
C ARG A 223 14.08 -17.69 7.47
N VAL A 224 12.85 -17.87 7.95
CA VAL A 224 11.69 -17.15 7.42
C VAL A 224 11.76 -15.69 7.90
N ILE A 225 11.76 -14.76 6.95
CA ILE A 225 11.73 -13.32 7.22
C ILE A 225 10.29 -12.87 7.47
N GLY A 226 9.34 -13.35 6.65
CA GLY A 226 7.93 -13.03 6.78
C GLY A 226 7.09 -13.50 5.62
N TRP A 227 5.78 -13.38 5.77
CA TRP A 227 4.79 -13.73 4.77
C TRP A 227 4.65 -12.63 3.72
N VAL A 228 4.64 -13.01 2.43
CA VAL A 228 4.38 -12.08 1.31
C VAL A 228 2.88 -11.93 1.14
N PHE A 229 2.32 -10.80 1.58
CA PHE A 229 0.89 -10.58 1.54
C PHE A 229 0.42 -9.74 0.34
N TRP A 230 1.32 -9.01 -0.31
CA TRP A 230 1.00 -8.18 -1.46
C TRP A 230 2.18 -8.09 -2.43
N TRP A 231 1.89 -7.95 -3.72
CA TRP A 231 2.89 -7.62 -4.75
C TRP A 231 2.27 -6.82 -5.88
N SER A 232 3.11 -6.04 -6.55
CA SER A 232 2.75 -5.25 -7.72
C SER A 232 3.85 -5.31 -8.76
N THR A 233 3.46 -5.51 -10.01
CA THR A 233 4.36 -5.56 -11.16
C THR A 233 4.11 -4.37 -12.07
N LEU A 234 5.15 -3.59 -12.36
CA LEU A 234 5.10 -2.53 -13.36
C LEU A 234 5.49 -3.09 -14.72
N ASN A 235 4.65 -2.87 -15.74
CA ASN A 235 5.06 -3.16 -17.12
C ASN A 235 6.13 -2.15 -17.56
N LYS A 236 7.35 -2.61 -17.71
CA LYS A 236 8.52 -1.78 -18.07
C LYS A 236 8.58 -1.44 -19.57
N GLN A 237 7.72 -2.03 -20.40
CA GLN A 237 7.70 -1.82 -21.85
C GLN A 237 6.41 -1.14 -22.28
N ARG A 238 6.53 0.08 -22.81
CA ARG A 238 5.43 0.74 -23.50
C ARG A 238 5.30 0.10 -24.91
N PRO A 239 4.11 -0.40 -25.30
CA PRO A 239 3.92 -0.92 -26.64
C PRO A 239 4.17 0.20 -27.68
N PRO A 240 4.77 -0.12 -28.85
CA PRO A 240 4.90 0.85 -29.92
C PRO A 240 3.51 1.28 -30.38
N VAL A 241 3.31 2.58 -30.49
CA VAL A 241 2.10 3.16 -31.09
C VAL A 241 2.37 3.20 -32.60
N CYS A 242 1.63 2.45 -33.39
CA CYS A 242 1.65 2.61 -34.86
C CYS A 242 0.87 3.90 -35.21
N ASP A 243 1.55 4.89 -35.77
CA ASP A 243 0.93 6.09 -36.37
C ASP A 243 0.14 5.73 -37.63
#